data_d8398645cbc611ba9a2b3b6bf63cc508
#
_entry.id   d8398645cbc611ba9a2b3b6bf63cc508
#
_cell.length_a   1.000
_cell.length_b   1.000
_cell.length_c   1.000
_cell.angle_alpha   90.00
_cell.angle_beta   90.00
_cell.angle_gamma   90.00
#
_symmetry.space_group_name_H-M   'P 1'
#
loop_
_entity.id
_entity.type
_entity.pdbx_description
1 polymer ?
#
loop_
_entity_poly.entity_id
_entity_poly.type
_entity_poly.pdbx_seq_one_letter_code
_entity_poly.pdbx_strand_id
1 'polypeptide(L)'
;MIGRMTSAPVDDATWTIAEIADEFGVTHRTVRHYEELGLISPERRGTSRIYHRRDRTRLALILRGKRLGFPLEEIRTIIDLYDTPRGKASQLRYVLAQIDERRADLEQRRRDLEDALVELDAFETRCRADLDRLP
;
A
#
# COMPACT_ATOMS: atom_id res chain seq x y z
N MET A 1 24.15 -26.28 24.99
CA MET A 1 23.67 -26.00 24.83
C MET A 1 23.12 -25.29 24.38
N ILE A 2 23.14 -25.00 24.23
CA ILE A 2 22.66 -24.34 23.93
C ILE A 2 22.07 -23.86 23.14
N GLY A 3 22.06 -23.76 22.81
CA GLY A 3 21.58 -23.19 22.20
C GLY A 3 20.75 -22.91 21.70
N ARG A 4 20.53 -23.05 21.81
CA ARG A 4 19.65 -22.82 21.52
C ARG A 4 18.91 -22.09 21.42
N MET A 5 19.00 -21.80 21.78
CA MET A 5 18.37 -21.12 21.87
C MET A 5 18.07 -20.31 21.24
N THR A 6 18.32 -20.12 21.08
CA THR A 6 18.16 -19.34 20.59
C THR A 6 17.51 -18.94 19.98
N SER A 7 17.16 -19.10 19.83
CA SER A 7 16.54 -18.81 19.28
C SER A 7 15.84 -18.03 19.08
N ALA A 8 15.66 -17.60 18.76
CA ALA A 8 15.18 -16.77 18.41
C ALA A 8 14.13 -16.33 18.40
N PRO A 9 13.74 -16.15 18.64
CA PRO A 9 12.71 -15.75 18.71
C PRO A 9 12.23 -14.69 18.49
N VAL A 10 12.43 -14.41 18.56
CA VAL A 10 12.31 -13.34 18.22
C VAL A 10 11.16 -12.83 17.82
N ASP A 11 10.42 -13.40 17.14
CA ASP A 11 9.33 -12.81 16.64
C ASP A 11 8.12 -13.32 17.21
N ASP A 12 8.01 -13.31 18.50
CA ASP A 12 6.79 -13.65 19.18
C ASP A 12 5.83 -12.49 19.31
N ALA A 13 6.20 -11.34 18.76
CA ALA A 13 5.33 -10.17 18.80
C ALA A 13 4.04 -10.46 18.05
N THR A 14 2.92 -10.14 18.67
CA THR A 14 1.61 -10.28 18.08
C THR A 14 0.81 -9.01 18.32
N TRP A 15 -0.26 -8.86 17.55
CA TRP A 15 -1.13 -7.69 17.64
C TRP A 15 -2.57 -8.13 17.66
N THR A 16 -3.40 -7.42 18.43
CA THR A 16 -4.85 -7.55 18.30
C THR A 16 -5.28 -6.74 17.10
N ILE A 17 -6.53 -6.91 16.66
CA ILE A 17 -7.05 -6.11 15.54
C ILE A 17 -7.03 -4.62 15.91
N ALA A 18 -7.33 -4.28 17.17
CA ALA A 18 -7.30 -2.89 17.62
C ALA A 18 -5.89 -2.32 17.51
N GLU A 19 -4.90 -3.08 17.95
CA GLU A 19 -3.51 -2.63 17.92
C GLU A 19 -3.00 -2.44 16.50
N ILE A 20 -3.27 -3.40 15.62
CA ILE A 20 -2.75 -3.32 14.27
C ILE A 20 -3.47 -2.25 13.46
N ALA A 21 -4.77 -2.08 13.68
CA ALA A 21 -5.52 -1.03 13.01
C ALA A 21 -5.03 0.34 13.45
N ASP A 22 -4.78 0.49 14.76
CA ASP A 22 -4.29 1.74 15.31
C ASP A 22 -2.90 2.10 14.77
N GLU A 23 -2.02 1.11 14.70
CA GLU A 23 -0.66 1.32 14.20
C GLU A 23 -0.66 1.88 12.78
N PHE A 24 -1.54 1.37 11.92
CA PHE A 24 -1.59 1.77 10.52
C PHE A 24 -2.61 2.87 10.22
N GLY A 25 -3.32 3.33 11.25
CA GLY A 25 -4.29 4.40 11.07
C GLY A 25 -5.47 4.01 10.20
N VAL A 26 -5.90 2.75 10.29
CA VAL A 26 -7.04 2.26 9.52
C VAL A 26 -8.11 1.71 10.47
N THR A 27 -9.27 1.39 9.92
CA THR A 27 -10.37 0.85 10.72
C THR A 27 -10.24 -0.66 10.84
N HIS A 28 -10.92 -1.24 11.84
CA HIS A 28 -11.04 -2.69 11.95
C HIS A 28 -11.65 -3.28 10.69
N ARG A 29 -12.61 -2.58 10.11
CA ARG A 29 -13.27 -3.01 8.88
C ARG A 29 -12.27 -3.15 7.74
N THR A 30 -11.36 -2.20 7.61
CA THR A 30 -10.32 -2.24 6.58
C THR A 30 -9.44 -3.48 6.76
N VAL A 31 -9.01 -3.76 7.98
CA VAL A 31 -8.17 -4.91 8.26
C VAL A 31 -8.91 -6.21 7.92
N ARG A 32 -10.18 -6.32 8.35
CA ARG A 32 -10.98 -7.50 8.05
C ARG A 32 -11.23 -7.67 6.55
N HIS A 33 -11.36 -6.57 5.83
CA HIS A 33 -11.55 -6.61 4.39
C HIS A 33 -10.38 -7.33 3.72
N TYR A 34 -9.15 -7.01 4.13
CA TYR A 34 -7.98 -7.66 3.55
C TYR A 34 -7.87 -9.13 3.98
N GLU A 35 -8.36 -9.46 5.15
CA GLU A 35 -8.46 -10.84 5.58
C GLU A 35 -9.46 -11.60 4.69
N GLU A 36 -10.62 -11.01 4.42
CA GLU A 36 -11.63 -11.62 3.57
C GLU A 36 -11.13 -11.86 2.16
N LEU A 37 -10.27 -10.97 1.68
CA LEU A 37 -9.67 -11.13 0.36
C LEU A 37 -8.53 -12.15 0.35
N GLY A 38 -8.19 -12.71 1.50
CA GLY A 38 -7.12 -13.69 1.60
C GLY A 38 -5.73 -13.09 1.51
N LEU A 39 -5.61 -11.79 1.71
CA LEU A 39 -4.31 -11.12 1.65
C LEU A 39 -3.55 -11.21 2.95
N ILE A 40 -4.26 -11.34 4.06
CA ILE A 40 -3.67 -11.61 5.37
C ILE A 40 -4.46 -12.76 6.00
N SER A 41 -3.83 -13.50 6.90
CA SER A 41 -4.44 -14.69 7.50
C SER A 41 -4.07 -14.74 8.98
N PRO A 42 -4.73 -13.93 9.81
CA PRO A 42 -4.45 -13.96 11.24
C PRO A 42 -4.85 -15.29 11.85
N GLU A 43 -4.18 -15.64 12.91
CA GLU A 43 -4.51 -16.84 13.70
C GLU A 43 -5.82 -16.58 14.43
N ARG A 44 -6.67 -17.60 14.48
CA ARG A 44 -7.92 -17.52 15.22
C ARG A 44 -7.77 -18.26 16.54
N ARG A 45 -8.09 -17.58 17.63
CA ARG A 45 -8.16 -18.21 18.96
C ARG A 45 -9.52 -17.91 19.53
N GLY A 46 -10.42 -18.90 19.46
CA GLY A 46 -11.80 -18.67 19.83
C GLY A 46 -12.41 -17.61 18.94
N THR A 47 -12.91 -16.53 19.55
CA THR A 47 -13.50 -15.42 18.80
C THR A 47 -12.48 -14.32 18.49
N SER A 48 -11.25 -14.48 18.97
CA SER A 48 -10.22 -13.46 18.80
C SER A 48 -9.33 -13.75 17.61
N ARG A 49 -8.80 -12.69 17.02
CA ARG A 49 -7.83 -12.76 15.95
C ARG A 49 -6.49 -12.31 16.49
N ILE A 50 -5.44 -13.05 16.14
CA ILE A 50 -4.09 -12.71 16.53
C ILE A 50 -3.29 -12.51 15.27
N TYR A 51 -2.77 -11.29 15.11
CA TYR A 51 -1.98 -10.92 13.95
C TYR A 51 -0.51 -11.10 14.27
N HIS A 52 0.18 -11.86 13.43
CA HIS A 52 1.59 -12.14 13.59
C HIS A 52 2.41 -11.17 12.75
N ARG A 53 3.72 -11.23 12.92
CA ARG A 53 4.62 -10.33 12.16
C ARG A 53 4.41 -10.45 10.65
N ARG A 54 4.15 -11.65 10.16
CA ARG A 54 3.88 -11.86 8.75
C ARG A 54 2.66 -11.05 8.30
N ASP A 55 1.59 -11.08 9.09
CA ASP A 55 0.39 -10.32 8.77
C ASP A 55 0.66 -8.83 8.77
N ARG A 56 1.44 -8.38 9.74
CA ARG A 56 1.78 -6.97 9.85
C ARG A 56 2.59 -6.51 8.64
N THR A 57 3.57 -7.29 8.23
CA THR A 57 4.40 -6.98 7.06
C THR A 57 3.54 -6.93 5.81
N ARG A 58 2.66 -7.93 5.64
CA ARG A 58 1.77 -7.95 4.47
C ARG A 58 0.83 -6.76 4.47
N LEU A 59 0.27 -6.41 5.62
CA LEU A 59 -0.64 -5.26 5.71
C LEU A 59 0.08 -3.96 5.36
N ALA A 60 1.31 -3.79 5.82
CA ALA A 60 2.10 -2.61 5.47
C ALA A 60 2.29 -2.49 3.96
N LEU A 61 2.59 -3.61 3.30
CA LEU A 61 2.78 -3.63 1.85
C LEU A 61 1.48 -3.37 1.10
N ILE A 62 0.37 -3.94 1.58
CA ILE A 62 -0.94 -3.73 0.98
C ILE A 62 -1.30 -2.25 1.01
N LEU A 63 -1.18 -1.63 2.17
CA LEU A 63 -1.54 -0.22 2.34
C LEU A 63 -0.65 0.69 1.52
N ARG A 64 0.64 0.37 1.43
CA ARG A 64 1.57 1.13 0.59
C ARG A 64 1.19 1.00 -0.87
N GLY A 65 0.90 -0.22 -1.33
CA GLY A 65 0.51 -0.46 -2.71
C GLY A 65 -0.77 0.28 -3.07
N LYS A 66 -1.75 0.27 -2.16
CA LYS A 66 -2.98 1.02 -2.36
C LYS A 66 -2.71 2.51 -2.51
N ARG A 67 -1.88 3.05 -1.65
CA ARG A 67 -1.56 4.47 -1.68
C ARG A 67 -0.87 4.86 -2.98
N LEU A 68 -0.04 3.97 -3.53
CA LEU A 68 0.69 4.22 -4.77
C LEU A 68 -0.16 3.92 -6.01
N GLY A 69 -1.37 3.40 -5.82
CA GLY A 69 -2.28 3.19 -6.92
C GLY A 69 -2.12 1.86 -7.66
N PHE A 70 -1.46 0.88 -7.06
CA PHE A 70 -1.37 -0.44 -7.67
C PHE A 70 -2.72 -1.14 -7.61
N PRO A 71 -3.12 -1.82 -8.68
CA PRO A 71 -4.31 -2.66 -8.63
C PRO A 71 -4.15 -3.78 -7.62
N LEU A 72 -5.24 -4.20 -7.02
CA LEU A 72 -5.20 -5.19 -5.96
C LEU A 72 -4.53 -6.50 -6.38
N GLU A 73 -4.74 -6.92 -7.62
CA GLU A 73 -4.12 -8.14 -8.13
C GLU A 73 -2.60 -8.04 -8.17
N GLU A 74 -2.07 -6.86 -8.52
CA GLU A 74 -0.63 -6.65 -8.51
C GLU A 74 -0.10 -6.62 -7.09
N ILE A 75 -0.86 -6.02 -6.17
CA ILE A 75 -0.49 -6.02 -4.76
C ILE A 75 -0.39 -7.46 -4.25
N ARG A 76 -1.36 -8.31 -4.61
CA ARG A 76 -1.34 -9.72 -4.22
C ARG A 76 -0.06 -10.41 -4.71
N THR A 77 0.29 -10.19 -5.96
CA THR A 77 1.51 -10.78 -6.51
C THR A 77 2.74 -10.31 -5.76
N ILE A 78 2.80 -9.02 -5.45
CA ILE A 78 3.95 -8.45 -4.73
C ILE A 78 4.08 -9.05 -3.33
N ILE A 79 2.98 -9.11 -2.58
CA ILE A 79 3.06 -9.62 -1.21
C ILE A 79 3.34 -11.11 -1.18
N ASP A 80 2.86 -11.87 -2.16
CA ASP A 80 3.13 -13.30 -2.23
C ASP A 80 4.60 -13.58 -2.47
N LEU A 81 5.31 -12.66 -3.13
CA LEU A 81 6.76 -12.81 -3.31
C LEU A 81 7.51 -12.77 -1.99
N TYR A 82 7.01 -12.02 -1.03
CA TYR A 82 7.68 -11.92 0.27
C TYR A 82 7.55 -13.19 1.09
N ASP A 83 6.60 -14.07 0.76
CA ASP A 83 6.44 -15.35 1.44
C ASP A 83 7.31 -16.43 0.81
N THR A 84 7.88 -16.16 -0.34
CA THR A 84 8.75 -17.09 -1.02
C THR A 84 10.14 -16.95 -0.41
N PRO A 85 10.78 -18.04 0.03
CA PRO A 85 12.09 -17.96 0.70
C PRO A 85 13.13 -17.25 -0.13
N ARG A 86 13.01 -17.31 -1.42
CA ARG A 86 13.84 -16.54 -2.30
C ARG A 86 13.02 -16.07 -3.45
N GLY A 87 13.00 -14.80 -3.68
CA GLY A 87 12.39 -14.27 -4.87
C GLY A 87 13.12 -14.78 -6.08
N LYS A 88 12.41 -15.39 -7.01
CA LYS A 88 13.02 -15.80 -8.27
C LYS A 88 13.27 -14.57 -9.11
N ALA A 89 14.33 -14.61 -9.90
CA ALA A 89 14.69 -13.47 -10.74
C ALA A 89 13.53 -13.02 -11.62
N SER A 90 12.80 -13.98 -12.20
CA SER A 90 11.66 -13.64 -13.06
C SER A 90 10.56 -12.90 -12.30
N GLN A 91 10.33 -13.28 -11.05
CA GLN A 91 9.31 -12.64 -10.23
C GLN A 91 9.71 -11.22 -9.86
N LEU A 92 10.99 -11.02 -9.53
CA LEU A 92 11.48 -9.69 -9.23
C LEU A 92 11.44 -8.79 -10.46
N ARG A 93 11.74 -9.34 -11.63
CA ARG A 93 11.61 -8.59 -12.87
C ARG A 93 10.17 -8.19 -13.12
N TYR A 94 9.22 -9.07 -12.80
CA TYR A 94 7.81 -8.75 -12.92
C TYR A 94 7.45 -7.54 -12.05
N VAL A 95 7.88 -7.56 -10.78
CA VAL A 95 7.59 -6.45 -9.86
C VAL A 95 8.22 -5.17 -10.36
N LEU A 96 9.47 -5.24 -10.85
CA LEU A 96 10.15 -4.06 -11.37
C LEU A 96 9.41 -3.48 -12.57
N ALA A 97 8.89 -4.34 -13.44
CA ALA A 97 8.10 -3.90 -14.58
C ALA A 97 6.82 -3.18 -14.13
N GLN A 98 6.16 -3.71 -13.10
CA GLN A 98 4.96 -3.06 -12.56
C GLN A 98 5.28 -1.71 -11.94
N ILE A 99 6.42 -1.60 -11.27
CA ILE A 99 6.87 -0.33 -10.71
C ILE A 99 7.09 0.69 -11.84
N ASP A 100 7.74 0.27 -12.92
CA ASP A 100 7.99 1.17 -14.04
C ASP A 100 6.70 1.66 -14.68
N GLU A 101 5.72 0.77 -14.86
CA GLU A 101 4.43 1.16 -15.40
C GLU A 101 3.73 2.16 -14.48
N ARG A 102 3.77 1.92 -13.18
CA ARG A 102 3.14 2.82 -12.21
C ARG A 102 3.82 4.19 -12.20
N ARG A 103 5.15 4.17 -12.31
CA ARG A 103 5.90 5.42 -12.38
C ARG A 103 5.51 6.23 -13.62
N ALA A 104 5.40 5.55 -14.77
CA ALA A 104 5.01 6.21 -16.01
C ALA A 104 3.62 6.83 -15.90
N ASP A 105 2.67 6.13 -15.27
CA ASP A 105 1.33 6.66 -15.06
C ASP A 105 1.36 7.90 -14.19
N LEU A 106 2.13 7.87 -13.11
CA LEU A 106 2.22 9.01 -12.20
C LEU A 106 2.90 10.20 -12.87
N GLU A 107 3.92 9.95 -13.69
CA GLU A 107 4.58 11.02 -14.45
C GLU A 107 3.60 11.66 -15.42
N GLN A 108 2.75 10.86 -16.06
CA GLN A 108 1.75 11.40 -16.98
C GLN A 108 0.73 12.25 -16.23
N ARG A 109 0.29 11.79 -15.06
CA ARG A 109 -0.64 12.55 -14.23
C ARG A 109 -0.03 13.89 -13.80
N ARG A 110 1.26 13.86 -13.48
CA ARG A 110 1.95 15.09 -13.09
C ARG A 110 1.94 16.09 -14.22
N ARG A 111 2.22 15.64 -15.45
CA ARG A 111 2.18 16.54 -16.62
C ARG A 111 0.76 17.08 -16.85
N ASP A 112 -0.24 16.21 -16.70
CA ASP A 112 -1.63 16.62 -16.88
C ASP A 112 -2.05 17.67 -15.86
N LEU A 113 -1.60 17.51 -14.61
CA LEU A 113 -1.87 18.50 -13.57
C LEU A 113 -1.18 19.83 -13.85
N GLU A 114 0.07 19.78 -14.31
CA GLU A 114 0.81 20.99 -14.66
C GLU A 114 0.10 21.73 -15.79
N ASP A 115 -0.37 21.00 -16.82
CA ASP A 115 -1.09 21.58 -17.92
C ASP A 115 -2.40 22.22 -17.45
N ALA A 116 -3.11 21.54 -16.55
CA ALA A 116 -4.36 22.06 -16.01
C ALA A 116 -4.14 23.37 -15.25
N LEU A 117 -3.04 23.43 -14.47
CA LEU A 117 -2.71 24.67 -13.74
C LEU A 117 -2.42 25.82 -14.68
N VAL A 118 -1.71 25.54 -15.77
CA VAL A 118 -1.43 26.56 -16.78
C VAL A 118 -2.74 27.08 -17.40
N GLU A 119 -3.66 26.16 -17.71
CA GLU A 119 -4.95 26.54 -18.29
C GLU A 119 -5.77 27.38 -17.31
N LEU A 120 -5.74 27.02 -16.03
CA LEU A 120 -6.45 27.80 -15.01
C LEU A 120 -5.88 29.19 -14.87
N ASP A 121 -4.56 29.33 -14.92
CA ASP A 121 -3.91 30.64 -14.84
C ASP A 121 -4.33 31.50 -16.01
N ALA A 122 -4.36 30.93 -17.20
CA ALA A 122 -4.78 31.69 -18.41
C ALA A 122 -6.24 32.10 -18.30
N PHE A 123 -7.07 31.20 -17.80
CA PHE A 123 -8.49 31.48 -17.62
C PHE A 123 -8.70 32.59 -16.59
N GLU A 124 -7.97 32.53 -15.49
CA GLU A 124 -8.03 33.55 -14.45
C GLU A 124 -7.64 34.93 -15.04
N THR A 125 -6.55 34.95 -15.76
CA THR A 125 -6.07 36.22 -16.39
C THR A 125 -7.15 36.83 -17.26
N ARG A 126 -7.82 35.98 -18.07
CA ARG A 126 -8.89 36.49 -18.95
C ARG A 126 -10.06 37.02 -18.14
N CYS A 127 -10.46 36.29 -17.12
CA CYS A 127 -11.58 36.71 -16.27
C CYS A 127 -11.29 38.02 -15.55
N ARG A 128 -10.07 38.22 -15.08
CA ARG A 128 -9.70 39.47 -14.42
C ARG A 128 -9.72 40.63 -15.40
N ALA A 129 -9.21 40.40 -16.62
CA ALA A 129 -9.24 41.45 -17.65
C ALA A 129 -10.68 41.81 -18.00
N ASP A 130 -11.55 40.83 -18.11
CA ASP A 130 -12.95 41.09 -18.43
C ASP A 130 -13.63 41.82 -17.27
N LEU A 131 -13.34 41.45 -16.05
CA LEU A 131 -13.89 42.13 -14.88
C LEU A 131 -13.47 43.59 -14.83
N ASP A 132 -12.20 43.88 -15.16
CA ASP A 132 -11.68 45.25 -15.15
C ASP A 132 -12.32 46.13 -16.20
N ARG A 133 -12.91 45.53 -17.24
CA ARG A 133 -13.59 46.29 -18.29
C ARG A 133 -15.04 46.60 -17.97
N LEU A 134 -15.58 45.97 -16.94
CA LEU A 134 -16.95 46.24 -16.56
C LEU A 134 -17.06 47.58 -15.86
N PRO A 135 -18.18 48.32 -16.07
CA PRO A 135 -18.40 49.64 -15.43
C PRO A 135 -18.64 49.52 -13.94
#